data_3dc8bd14e728cc704ae45f36d61ea706
#
_entry.id   3dc8bd14e728cc704ae45f36d61ea706
#
_cell.length_a   1.000
_cell.length_b   1.000
_cell.length_c   1.000
_cell.angle_alpha   90.00
_cell.angle_beta   90.00
_cell.angle_gamma   90.00
#
_symmetry.space_group_name_H-M   'P 1'
#
loop_
_entity.id
_entity.type
_entity.pdbx_description
1 polymer ?
#
loop_
_entity_poly.entity_id
_entity_poly.type
_entity_poly.pdbx_seq_one_letter_code
_entity_poly.pdbx_strand_id
1 'polypeptide(L)'
;MTAVSFSVPAGACDCHIHAYDDAYPLAPTATFKPPHAPMNDYAQVQAALGLTRVVVVQPTGYGFDNRCTLAAVASMGGRARAVAMVPVQVTEAELAALHAA
;
A
#
# COMPACT_ATOMS: atom_id res chain seq x y z
N MET A 1 -13.22 -0.24 -16.01
CA MET A 1 -11.86 -0.12 -16.59
C MET A 1 -11.66 -1.20 -17.62
N THR A 2 -11.08 -0.86 -18.76
CA THR A 2 -10.83 -1.78 -19.86
C THR A 2 -9.54 -2.55 -19.61
N ALA A 3 -9.56 -3.87 -19.81
CA ALA A 3 -8.36 -4.69 -19.70
C ALA A 3 -7.36 -4.34 -20.83
N VAL A 4 -6.07 -4.48 -20.53
CA VAL A 4 -5.02 -4.27 -21.53
C VAL A 4 -5.02 -5.40 -22.57
N SER A 5 -4.55 -5.07 -23.77
CA SER A 5 -4.57 -6.00 -24.91
C SER A 5 -3.31 -6.86 -25.02
N PHE A 6 -2.32 -6.69 -24.15
CA PHE A 6 -1.10 -7.48 -24.15
C PHE A 6 -1.06 -8.43 -22.94
N SER A 7 -0.28 -9.50 -23.09
CA SER A 7 -0.11 -10.48 -22.02
C SER A 7 0.97 -10.03 -21.03
N VAL A 8 0.65 -10.13 -19.74
CA VAL A 8 1.56 -9.79 -18.65
C VAL A 8 2.12 -11.09 -18.06
N PRO A 9 3.44 -11.19 -17.81
CA PRO A 9 4.02 -12.41 -17.22
C PRO A 9 3.37 -12.76 -15.88
N ALA A 10 3.27 -14.06 -15.62
CA ALA A 10 2.79 -14.55 -14.32
C ALA A 10 3.68 -14.02 -13.20
N GLY A 11 3.07 -13.52 -12.12
CA GLY A 11 3.80 -12.97 -10.99
C GLY A 11 4.32 -11.56 -11.19
N ALA A 12 3.95 -10.88 -12.27
CA ALA A 12 4.30 -9.47 -12.46
C ALA A 12 3.78 -8.62 -11.29
N CYS A 13 4.59 -7.65 -10.88
CA CYS A 13 4.36 -6.86 -9.69
C CYS A 13 4.18 -5.38 -10.02
N ASP A 14 3.14 -4.78 -9.46
CA ASP A 14 3.01 -3.32 -9.40
C ASP A 14 3.87 -2.84 -8.23
N CYS A 15 4.93 -2.11 -8.53
CA CYS A 15 5.97 -1.83 -7.54
C CYS A 15 5.75 -0.56 -6.73
N HIS A 16 4.68 0.19 -6.96
CA HIS A 16 4.47 1.43 -6.23
C HIS A 16 3.02 1.89 -6.29
N ILE A 17 2.26 1.61 -5.25
CA ILE A 17 0.93 2.19 -5.05
C ILE A 17 0.84 2.80 -3.67
N HIS A 18 -0.14 3.69 -3.50
CA HIS A 18 -0.56 4.19 -2.20
C HIS A 18 -2.00 3.75 -1.95
N ALA A 19 -2.30 3.31 -0.73
CA ALA A 19 -3.67 3.06 -0.30
C ALA A 19 -4.11 4.19 0.63
N TYR A 20 -5.31 4.72 0.41
CA TYR A 20 -5.92 5.74 1.25
C TYR A 20 -7.28 5.27 1.71
N ASP A 21 -7.50 5.29 3.01
CA ASP A 21 -8.78 4.91 3.60
C ASP A 21 -9.17 5.97 4.63
N ASP A 22 -10.35 6.53 4.48
CA ASP A 22 -10.86 7.59 5.35
C ASP A 22 -11.03 7.14 6.82
N ALA A 23 -10.98 5.83 7.07
CA ALA A 23 -10.97 5.30 8.45
C ALA A 23 -9.69 5.66 9.21
N TYR A 24 -8.61 6.03 8.51
CA TYR A 24 -7.33 6.40 9.12
C TYR A 24 -7.10 7.90 9.01
N PRO A 25 -6.74 8.58 10.12
CA PRO A 25 -6.51 10.01 10.09
C PRO A 25 -5.21 10.36 9.38
N LEU A 26 -5.20 11.49 8.68
CA LEU A 26 -3.98 12.03 8.11
C LEU A 26 -3.08 12.57 9.21
N ALA A 27 -1.76 12.55 8.94
CA ALA A 27 -0.79 13.14 9.84
C ALA A 27 -0.95 14.66 9.89
N PRO A 28 -0.59 15.32 11.01
CA PRO A 28 -0.63 16.79 11.10
C PRO A 28 0.24 17.48 10.04
N THR A 29 1.23 16.79 9.52
CA THR A 29 2.14 17.29 8.47
C THR A 29 1.59 17.13 7.06
N ALA A 30 0.42 16.55 6.88
CA ALA A 30 -0.16 16.34 5.55
C ALA A 30 -0.45 17.71 4.89
N THR A 31 -0.06 17.83 3.62
CA THR A 31 -0.20 19.07 2.85
C THR A 31 -1.46 19.11 1.99
N PHE A 32 -2.15 17.98 1.87
CA PHE A 32 -3.40 17.88 1.11
C PHE A 32 -4.21 16.68 1.62
N LYS A 33 -5.50 16.65 1.29
CA LYS A 33 -6.37 15.52 1.59
C LYS A 33 -6.54 14.68 0.33
N PRO A 34 -5.95 13.48 0.25
CA PRO A 34 -6.14 12.60 -0.90
C PRO A 34 -7.57 12.07 -0.94
N PRO A 35 -8.08 11.66 -2.11
CA PRO A 35 -9.37 10.99 -2.19
C PRO A 35 -9.31 9.62 -1.50
N HIS A 36 -10.46 9.15 -1.03
CA HIS A 36 -10.60 7.78 -0.54
C HIS A 36 -10.27 6.81 -1.68
N ALA A 37 -9.29 5.95 -1.47
CA ALA A 37 -8.79 5.01 -2.48
C ALA A 37 -8.34 3.71 -1.79
N PRO A 38 -9.28 2.91 -1.31
CA PRO A 38 -8.96 1.66 -0.59
C PRO A 38 -8.55 0.56 -1.55
N MET A 39 -8.05 -0.55 -1.01
CA MET A 39 -7.56 -1.68 -1.80
C MET A 39 -8.65 -2.33 -2.67
N ASN A 40 -9.92 -2.23 -2.29
CA ASN A 40 -11.01 -2.73 -3.13
C ASN A 40 -11.06 -2.01 -4.49
N ASP A 41 -10.77 -0.71 -4.52
CA ASP A 41 -10.72 0.04 -5.77
C ASP A 41 -9.49 -0.36 -6.58
N TYR A 42 -8.34 -0.54 -5.92
CA TYR A 42 -7.13 -0.98 -6.58
C TYR A 42 -7.28 -2.38 -7.21
N ALA A 43 -8.04 -3.27 -6.59
CA ALA A 43 -8.24 -4.62 -7.10
C ALA A 43 -8.77 -4.62 -8.54
N GLN A 44 -9.61 -3.66 -8.90
CA GLN A 44 -10.12 -3.52 -10.27
C GLN A 44 -9.02 -3.10 -11.25
N VAL A 45 -8.14 -2.19 -10.83
CA VAL A 45 -6.98 -1.77 -11.63
C VAL A 45 -6.04 -2.95 -11.84
N GLN A 46 -5.73 -3.66 -10.77
CA GLN A 46 -4.83 -4.82 -10.80
C GLN A 46 -5.35 -5.90 -11.75
N ALA A 47 -6.64 -6.21 -11.67
CA ALA A 47 -7.26 -7.19 -12.56
C ALA A 47 -7.22 -6.75 -14.02
N ALA A 48 -7.50 -5.48 -14.31
CA ALA A 48 -7.48 -4.93 -15.66
C ALA A 48 -6.07 -4.98 -16.27
N LEU A 49 -5.02 -4.81 -15.46
CA LEU A 49 -3.64 -4.85 -15.91
C LEU A 49 -3.04 -6.26 -15.92
N GLY A 50 -3.73 -7.25 -15.34
CA GLY A 50 -3.22 -8.62 -15.25
C GLY A 50 -2.12 -8.81 -14.22
N LEU A 51 -2.02 -7.92 -13.25
CA LEU A 51 -1.00 -7.99 -12.21
C LEU A 51 -1.51 -8.78 -11.00
N THR A 52 -0.60 -9.48 -10.31
CA THR A 52 -0.96 -10.32 -9.16
C THR A 52 -0.24 -9.95 -7.88
N ARG A 53 0.85 -9.19 -7.96
CA ARG A 53 1.63 -8.77 -6.80
C ARG A 53 1.73 -7.25 -6.75
N VAL A 54 1.92 -6.71 -5.55
CA VAL A 54 1.97 -5.26 -5.36
C VAL A 54 2.89 -4.87 -4.21
N VAL A 55 3.54 -3.73 -4.34
CA VAL A 55 4.24 -3.06 -3.25
C VAL A 55 3.43 -1.83 -2.86
N VAL A 56 2.93 -1.82 -1.63
CA VAL A 56 2.17 -0.70 -1.08
C VAL A 56 3.14 0.21 -0.36
N VAL A 57 3.26 1.43 -0.85
CA VAL A 57 4.23 2.40 -0.34
C VAL A 57 3.51 3.36 0.59
N GLN A 58 4.09 3.57 1.79
CA GLN A 58 3.54 4.52 2.75
C GLN A 58 3.51 5.93 2.16
N PRO A 59 2.33 6.57 2.05
CA PRO A 59 2.25 7.94 1.56
C PRO A 59 2.64 8.93 2.66
N THR A 60 3.20 10.06 2.27
CA THR A 60 3.61 11.10 3.23
C THR A 60 2.45 11.66 4.03
N GLY A 61 1.23 11.60 3.49
CA GLY A 61 0.03 12.08 4.18
C GLY A 61 -0.30 11.36 5.48
N TYR A 62 0.16 10.12 5.66
CA TYR A 62 0.01 9.39 6.92
C TYR A 62 1.25 9.47 7.82
N GLY A 63 2.34 10.08 7.35
CA GLY A 63 3.57 10.19 8.14
C GLY A 63 4.10 8.85 8.60
N PHE A 64 4.37 8.72 9.90
CA PHE A 64 4.89 7.48 10.49
C PHE A 64 3.79 6.50 10.94
N ASP A 65 2.53 6.83 10.73
CA ASP A 65 1.41 5.93 11.01
C ASP A 65 1.19 4.99 9.84
N ASN A 66 1.79 3.82 9.90
CA ASN A 66 1.76 2.83 8.81
C ASN A 66 0.50 1.94 8.83
N ARG A 67 -0.49 2.19 9.68
CA ARG A 67 -1.62 1.28 9.88
C ARG A 67 -2.42 1.04 8.59
N CYS A 68 -2.70 2.09 7.82
CA CYS A 68 -3.45 1.95 6.57
C CYS A 68 -2.68 1.10 5.55
N THR A 69 -1.39 1.38 5.38
CA THR A 69 -0.49 0.62 4.49
C THR A 69 -0.41 -0.86 4.91
N LEU A 70 -0.26 -1.13 6.19
CA LEU A 70 -0.18 -2.52 6.69
C LEU A 70 -1.50 -3.26 6.53
N ALA A 71 -2.64 -2.60 6.75
CA ALA A 71 -3.95 -3.19 6.51
C ALA A 71 -4.15 -3.54 5.03
N ALA A 72 -3.68 -2.68 4.14
CA ALA A 72 -3.72 -2.93 2.69
C ALA A 72 -2.90 -4.18 2.33
N VAL A 73 -1.70 -4.31 2.88
CA VAL A 73 -0.84 -5.49 2.66
C VAL A 73 -1.52 -6.75 3.19
N ALA A 74 -2.07 -6.71 4.39
CA ALA A 74 -2.75 -7.84 5.00
C ALA A 74 -3.92 -8.34 4.14
N SER A 75 -4.63 -7.44 3.48
CA SER A 75 -5.77 -7.78 2.63
C SER A 75 -5.39 -8.58 1.38
N MET A 76 -4.13 -8.61 1.02
CA MET A 76 -3.64 -9.24 -0.21
C MET A 76 -3.19 -10.70 -0.04
N GLY A 77 -3.26 -11.24 1.17
CA GLY A 77 -3.01 -12.67 1.41
C GLY A 77 -1.63 -13.15 0.97
N GLY A 78 -0.57 -12.39 1.26
CA GLY A 78 0.81 -12.75 0.94
C GLY A 78 1.31 -12.27 -0.42
N ARG A 79 0.44 -11.65 -1.21
CA ARG A 79 0.79 -11.11 -2.54
C ARG A 79 1.24 -9.66 -2.51
N ALA A 80 1.44 -9.09 -1.34
CA ALA A 80 1.87 -7.72 -1.16
C ALA A 80 3.03 -7.60 -0.20
N ARG A 81 3.79 -6.53 -0.36
CA ARG A 81 4.81 -6.06 0.58
C ARG A 81 4.60 -4.58 0.79
N ALA A 82 5.14 -4.05 1.88
CA ALA A 82 5.06 -2.63 2.17
C ALA A 82 6.43 -1.97 2.13
N VAL A 83 6.44 -0.69 1.77
CA VAL A 83 7.52 0.22 2.09
C VAL A 83 6.98 1.13 3.19
N ALA A 84 7.44 0.93 4.43
CA ALA A 84 6.99 1.67 5.59
C ALA A 84 7.85 2.92 5.82
N MET A 85 7.27 3.92 6.47
CA MET A 85 7.99 5.10 6.90
C MET A 85 8.26 5.01 8.40
N VAL A 86 9.53 5.13 8.81
CA VAL A 86 9.93 5.05 10.21
C VAL A 86 10.84 6.23 10.57
N PRO A 87 10.77 6.73 11.81
CA PRO A 87 11.72 7.76 12.24
C PRO A 87 13.11 7.17 12.44
N VAL A 88 14.13 8.05 12.50
CA VAL A 88 15.53 7.60 12.73
C VAL A 88 15.69 6.89 14.08
N GLN A 89 14.82 7.20 15.05
CA GLN A 89 14.82 6.62 16.39
C GLN A 89 14.11 5.26 16.48
N VAL A 90 13.66 4.71 15.36
CA VAL A 90 12.95 3.44 15.35
C VAL A 90 13.78 2.35 16.05
N THR A 91 13.12 1.56 16.90
CA THR A 91 13.76 0.48 17.64
C THR A 91 13.79 -0.82 16.84
N GLU A 92 14.67 -1.73 17.21
CA GLU A 92 14.68 -3.08 16.61
C GLU A 92 13.37 -3.80 16.82
N ALA A 93 12.74 -3.64 17.97
CA ALA A 93 11.44 -4.27 18.27
C ALA A 93 10.35 -3.72 17.34
N GLU A 94 10.34 -2.42 17.08
CA GLU A 94 9.40 -1.80 16.15
C GLU A 94 9.62 -2.28 14.71
N LEU A 95 10.88 -2.39 14.28
CA LEU A 95 11.21 -2.94 12.96
C LEU A 95 10.78 -4.40 12.83
N ALA A 96 10.99 -5.21 13.86
CA ALA A 96 10.57 -6.60 13.87
C ALA A 96 9.03 -6.72 13.76
N ALA A 97 8.29 -5.85 14.46
CA ALA A 97 6.83 -5.83 14.36
C ALA A 97 6.34 -5.46 12.95
N LEU A 98 6.99 -4.49 12.31
CA LEU A 98 6.68 -4.11 10.92
C LEU A 98 6.99 -5.27 9.96
N HIS A 99 8.11 -5.96 10.16
CA HIS A 99 8.48 -7.10 9.34
C HIS A 99 7.50 -8.27 9.46
N ALA A 100 6.94 -8.47 10.65
CA ALA A 100 5.98 -9.54 10.92
C ALA A 100 4.56 -9.23 10.41
N ALA A 101 4.26 -7.99 10.12
CA ALA A 101 2.93 -7.55 9.70
C ALA A 101 2.59 -7.93 8.24
#